data_268afc6d03c1d06e74390280935603d7
#
_entry.id   268afc6d03c1d06e74390280935603d7
#
_cell.length_a   1.000
_cell.length_b   1.000
_cell.length_c   1.000
_cell.angle_alpha   90.00
_cell.angle_beta   90.00
_cell.angle_gamma   90.00
#
_symmetry.space_group_name_H-M   'P 1'
#
loop_
_entity.id
_entity.type
_entity.pdbx_description
1 polymer ?
#
loop_
_entity_poly.entity_id
_entity_poly.type
_entity_poly.pdbx_seq_one_letter_code
_entity_poly.pdbx_strand_id
1 'polypeptide(L)'
;KGFDFLGFNVRKYGQKLLIKPSNSSIKSFLESIRLEIKKGISTPVARLLSSINRKIVGWANYYRHVVAKKVFDNVDSAIFHILHRMIKRKHPKKSAAWLYRKYYTHRGMRQWMFIAPYTTNHGEKRIVWLKKAADIPIRRHRQVISVATPYDAEWFDYFDKRAKKMSYLEQAVGSNAFGLMRV
;
A
#
# COMPACT_ATOMS: atom_id res chain seq x y z
N LYS A 1 13.66 -21.05 15.43
CA LYS A 1 13.45 -19.85 16.27
C LYS A 1 13.53 -18.61 15.39
N GLY A 2 12.92 -17.49 15.80
CA GLY A 2 12.95 -16.21 15.10
C GLY A 2 12.84 -15.07 16.09
N PHE A 3 13.10 -13.83 15.64
CA PHE A 3 13.02 -12.63 16.44
C PHE A 3 12.43 -11.48 15.63
N ASP A 4 11.91 -10.47 16.33
CA ASP A 4 11.40 -9.24 15.73
C ASP A 4 12.43 -8.14 15.92
N PHE A 5 12.72 -7.39 14.82
CA PHE A 5 13.65 -6.27 14.83
C PHE A 5 13.17 -5.18 13.87
N LEU A 6 13.07 -3.94 14.33
CA LEU A 6 12.61 -2.76 13.56
C LEU A 6 11.31 -3.00 12.78
N GLY A 7 10.37 -3.73 13.37
CA GLY A 7 9.10 -4.06 12.73
C GLY A 7 9.15 -5.22 11.73
N PHE A 8 10.31 -5.86 11.56
CA PHE A 8 10.48 -7.05 10.76
C PHE A 8 10.55 -8.29 11.66
N ASN A 9 9.95 -9.38 11.21
CA ASN A 9 10.14 -10.70 11.78
C ASN A 9 11.15 -11.47 10.94
N VAL A 10 12.27 -11.83 11.54
CA VAL A 10 13.36 -12.61 10.93
C VAL A 10 13.24 -14.03 11.44
N ARG A 11 12.99 -14.99 10.56
CA ARG A 11 12.77 -16.39 10.94
C ARG A 11 13.29 -17.37 9.90
N LYS A 12 13.93 -18.43 10.38
CA LYS A 12 14.33 -19.57 9.54
C LYS A 12 13.18 -20.56 9.40
N TYR A 13 12.86 -20.93 8.16
CA TYR A 13 11.88 -21.94 7.77
C TYR A 13 12.60 -23.05 7.01
N GLY A 14 12.87 -24.16 7.66
CA GLY A 14 13.77 -25.18 7.12
C GLY A 14 15.15 -24.58 6.85
N GLN A 15 15.61 -24.62 5.60
CA GLN A 15 16.90 -24.04 5.19
C GLN A 15 16.80 -22.59 4.69
N LYS A 16 15.59 -22.00 4.63
CA LYS A 16 15.38 -20.66 4.09
C LYS A 16 15.18 -19.64 5.21
N LEU A 17 15.99 -18.58 5.23
CA LEU A 17 15.76 -17.40 6.06
C LEU A 17 14.75 -16.49 5.38
N LEU A 18 13.66 -16.18 6.06
CA LEU A 18 12.65 -15.25 5.56
C LEU A 18 12.54 -14.04 6.49
N ILE A 19 12.47 -12.86 5.88
CA ILE A 19 12.17 -11.60 6.55
C ILE A 19 10.77 -11.18 6.11
N LYS A 20 9.90 -10.88 7.08
CA LYS A 20 8.50 -10.48 6.87
C LYS A 20 8.15 -9.30 7.76
N PRO A 21 7.06 -8.56 7.50
CA PRO A 21 6.51 -7.63 8.49
C PRO A 21 6.18 -8.38 9.79
N SER A 22 6.51 -7.80 10.94
CA SER A 22 6.18 -8.39 12.25
C SER A 22 4.68 -8.29 12.54
N ASN A 23 4.15 -9.20 13.35
CA ASN A 23 2.75 -9.16 13.76
C ASN A 23 2.42 -7.90 14.58
N SER A 24 3.35 -7.42 15.37
CA SER A 24 3.21 -6.17 16.13
C SER A 24 3.05 -4.98 15.20
N SER A 25 3.88 -4.87 14.16
CA SER A 25 3.80 -3.81 13.16
C SER A 25 2.48 -3.84 12.38
N ILE A 26 2.02 -5.02 11.97
CA ILE A 26 0.73 -5.18 11.29
C ILE A 26 -0.42 -4.71 12.19
N LYS A 27 -0.43 -5.13 13.46
CA LYS A 27 -1.45 -4.72 14.44
C LYS A 27 -1.45 -3.21 14.66
N SER A 28 -0.28 -2.61 14.89
CA SER A 28 -0.13 -1.16 15.07
C SER A 28 -0.59 -0.37 13.85
N PHE A 29 -0.25 -0.84 12.65
CA PHE A 29 -0.70 -0.22 11.41
C PHE A 29 -2.25 -0.25 11.28
N LEU A 30 -2.87 -1.41 11.45
CA LEU A 30 -4.33 -1.53 11.40
C LEU A 30 -5.02 -0.72 12.49
N GLU A 31 -4.43 -0.60 13.67
CA GLU A 31 -4.93 0.26 14.74
C GLU A 31 -4.84 1.74 14.36
N SER A 32 -3.74 2.17 13.74
CA SER A 32 -3.61 3.53 13.24
C SER A 32 -4.69 3.89 12.19
N ILE A 33 -5.09 2.92 11.36
CA ILE A 33 -6.19 3.08 10.39
C ILE A 33 -7.54 3.18 11.13
N ARG A 34 -7.78 2.35 12.15
CA ARG A 34 -9.02 2.43 12.96
C ARG A 34 -9.15 3.76 13.68
N LEU A 35 -8.07 4.27 14.27
CA LEU A 35 -8.04 5.57 14.93
C LEU A 35 -8.31 6.71 13.95
N GLU A 36 -7.72 6.67 12.76
CA GLU A 36 -7.98 7.64 11.70
C GLU A 36 -9.46 7.67 11.31
N ILE A 37 -10.05 6.50 11.13
CA ILE A 37 -11.48 6.35 10.81
C ILE A 37 -12.35 6.86 11.96
N LYS A 38 -12.00 6.55 13.22
CA LYS A 38 -12.74 7.02 14.40
C LYS A 38 -12.72 8.53 14.52
N LYS A 39 -11.55 9.16 14.33
CA LYS A 39 -11.39 10.62 14.33
C LYS A 39 -12.12 11.29 13.16
N GLY A 40 -12.11 10.66 12.00
CA GLY A 40 -12.65 11.20 10.75
C GLY A 40 -14.10 10.80 10.43
N ILE A 41 -14.89 10.29 11.40
CA ILE A 41 -16.23 9.78 11.13
C ILE A 41 -17.21 10.85 10.59
N SER A 42 -17.06 12.11 11.03
CA SER A 42 -17.80 13.26 10.54
C SER A 42 -17.22 13.87 9.26
N THR A 43 -15.97 13.54 8.93
CA THR A 43 -15.25 14.07 7.77
C THR A 43 -15.81 13.48 6.46
N PRO A 44 -15.76 14.23 5.33
CA PRO A 44 -16.07 13.67 4.01
C PRO A 44 -15.23 12.43 3.70
N VAL A 45 -15.89 11.37 3.23
CA VAL A 45 -15.23 10.06 2.99
C VAL A 45 -14.03 10.17 2.06
N ALA A 46 -14.07 11.07 1.07
CA ALA A 46 -12.96 11.28 0.15
C ALA A 46 -11.70 11.81 0.84
N ARG A 47 -11.84 12.74 1.77
CA ARG A 47 -10.70 13.29 2.55
C ARG A 47 -10.11 12.21 3.46
N LEU A 48 -10.97 11.45 4.14
CA LEU A 48 -10.56 10.32 4.97
C LEU A 48 -9.83 9.26 4.15
N LEU A 49 -10.37 8.91 2.98
CA LEU A 49 -9.77 7.92 2.09
C LEU A 49 -8.40 8.38 1.56
N SER A 50 -8.24 9.65 1.25
CA SER A 50 -6.94 10.23 0.85
C SER A 50 -5.89 10.12 1.96
N SER A 51 -6.28 10.36 3.22
CA SER A 51 -5.38 10.17 4.38
C SER A 51 -4.99 8.71 4.57
N ILE A 52 -5.95 7.80 4.50
CA ILE A 52 -5.71 6.35 4.60
C ILE A 52 -4.78 5.87 3.47
N ASN A 53 -4.99 6.34 2.24
CA ASN A 53 -4.15 6.00 1.09
C ASN A 53 -2.68 6.37 1.31
N ARG A 54 -2.38 7.53 1.90
CA ARG A 54 -1.01 7.93 2.24
C ARG A 54 -0.37 6.95 3.22
N LYS A 55 -1.12 6.54 4.26
CA LYS A 55 -0.65 5.57 5.25
C LYS A 55 -0.40 4.20 4.62
N ILE A 56 -1.32 3.70 3.76
CA ILE A 56 -1.15 2.42 3.05
C ILE A 56 0.12 2.43 2.20
N VAL A 57 0.28 3.48 1.38
CA VAL A 57 1.44 3.59 0.48
C VAL A 57 2.74 3.68 1.26
N GLY A 58 2.79 4.50 2.33
CA GLY A 58 3.97 4.63 3.17
C GLY A 58 4.37 3.31 3.83
N TRP A 59 3.39 2.63 4.46
CA TRP A 59 3.61 1.34 5.12
C TRP A 59 4.04 0.25 4.13
N ALA A 60 3.39 0.13 2.99
CA ALA A 60 3.71 -0.88 1.99
C ALA A 60 5.08 -0.60 1.33
N ASN A 61 5.46 0.67 1.09
CA ASN A 61 6.78 1.01 0.60
C ASN A 61 7.90 0.64 1.59
N TYR A 62 7.66 0.78 2.89
CA TYR A 62 8.61 0.36 3.91
C TYR A 62 8.86 -1.17 3.88
N TYR A 63 7.81 -1.96 3.63
CA TYR A 63 7.90 -3.44 3.62
C TYR A 63 8.07 -4.06 2.23
N ARG A 64 8.13 -3.28 1.15
CA ARG A 64 8.24 -3.83 -0.22
C ARG A 64 9.54 -4.58 -0.51
N HIS A 65 10.54 -4.47 0.37
CA HIS A 65 11.85 -5.13 0.18
C HIS A 65 11.91 -6.54 0.75
N VAL A 66 10.89 -6.98 1.45
CA VAL A 66 10.83 -8.27 2.14
C VAL A 66 9.69 -9.15 1.63
N VAL A 67 9.52 -10.33 2.20
CA VAL A 67 8.45 -11.27 1.83
C VAL A 67 7.12 -10.77 2.43
N ALA A 68 6.47 -9.81 1.77
CA ALA A 68 5.30 -9.12 2.31
C ALA A 68 4.00 -9.33 1.50
N LYS A 69 4.03 -9.92 0.31
CA LYS A 69 2.86 -9.98 -0.59
C LYS A 69 1.60 -10.53 0.09
N LYS A 70 1.69 -11.70 0.70
CA LYS A 70 0.57 -12.31 1.42
C LYS A 70 0.10 -11.46 2.62
N VAL A 71 1.04 -10.76 3.27
CA VAL A 71 0.70 -9.83 4.36
C VAL A 71 -0.04 -8.61 3.81
N PHE A 72 0.35 -8.08 2.66
CA PHE A 72 -0.34 -6.98 2.00
C PHE A 72 -1.78 -7.34 1.64
N ASP A 73 -2.02 -8.53 1.07
CA ASP A 73 -3.37 -9.01 0.76
C ASP A 73 -4.24 -9.13 2.03
N ASN A 74 -3.69 -9.64 3.13
CA ASN A 74 -4.40 -9.74 4.41
C ASN A 74 -4.72 -8.35 5.00
N VAL A 75 -3.78 -7.41 4.91
CA VAL A 75 -3.97 -6.02 5.38
C VAL A 75 -5.02 -5.31 4.53
N ASP A 76 -4.99 -5.47 3.21
CA ASP A 76 -5.99 -4.88 2.31
C ASP A 76 -7.39 -5.41 2.61
N SER A 77 -7.54 -6.72 2.86
CA SER A 77 -8.80 -7.33 3.29
C SER A 77 -9.28 -6.76 4.63
N ALA A 78 -8.38 -6.61 5.59
CA ALA A 78 -8.73 -6.03 6.90
C ALA A 78 -9.20 -4.57 6.75
N ILE A 79 -8.51 -3.75 5.95
CA ILE A 79 -8.88 -2.35 5.70
C ILE A 79 -10.24 -2.28 5.00
N PHE A 80 -10.49 -3.14 4.02
CA PHE A 80 -11.80 -3.24 3.35
C PHE A 80 -12.92 -3.47 4.35
N HIS A 81 -12.78 -4.43 5.26
CA HIS A 81 -13.78 -4.72 6.28
C HIS A 81 -13.95 -3.58 7.29
N ILE A 82 -12.88 -2.87 7.65
CA ILE A 82 -12.95 -1.70 8.54
C ILE A 82 -13.75 -0.58 7.87
N LEU A 83 -13.46 -0.27 6.61
CA LEU A 83 -14.18 0.75 5.83
C LEU A 83 -15.64 0.36 5.59
N HIS A 84 -15.92 -0.91 5.29
CA HIS A 84 -17.30 -1.39 5.13
C HIS A 84 -18.13 -1.20 6.41
N ARG A 85 -17.56 -1.52 7.57
CA ARG A 85 -18.20 -1.26 8.86
C ARG A 85 -18.41 0.23 9.13
N MET A 86 -17.47 1.07 8.74
CA MET A 86 -17.58 2.52 8.87
C MET A 86 -18.75 3.08 8.06
N ILE A 87 -18.88 2.71 6.78
CA ILE A 87 -19.98 3.22 5.94
C ILE A 87 -21.34 2.73 6.41
N LYS A 88 -21.44 1.49 6.93
CA LYS A 88 -22.65 0.98 7.57
C LYS A 88 -23.07 1.84 8.78
N ARG A 89 -22.12 2.21 9.63
CA ARG A 89 -22.38 3.09 10.78
C ARG A 89 -22.75 4.51 10.36
N LYS A 90 -22.14 5.01 9.27
CA LYS A 90 -22.44 6.35 8.73
C LYS A 90 -23.83 6.44 8.11
N HIS A 91 -24.36 5.31 7.63
CA HIS A 91 -25.65 5.25 6.93
C HIS A 91 -26.54 4.11 7.49
N PRO A 92 -26.97 4.19 8.75
CA PRO A 92 -27.66 3.08 9.42
C PRO A 92 -29.01 2.74 8.78
N LYS A 93 -29.69 3.73 8.20
CA LYS A 93 -31.02 3.58 7.56
C LYS A 93 -30.97 3.21 6.07
N LYS A 94 -29.76 2.97 5.49
CA LYS A 94 -29.62 2.66 4.06
C LYS A 94 -29.36 1.16 3.84
N SER A 95 -29.96 0.63 2.77
CA SER A 95 -29.76 -0.78 2.40
C SER A 95 -28.33 -1.07 1.96
N ALA A 96 -27.93 -2.33 2.03
CA ALA A 96 -26.62 -2.79 1.54
C ALA A 96 -26.43 -2.45 0.04
N ALA A 97 -27.47 -2.68 -0.78
CA ALA A 97 -27.44 -2.36 -2.20
C ALA A 97 -27.16 -0.87 -2.48
N TRP A 98 -27.72 0.03 -1.68
CA TRP A 98 -27.44 1.46 -1.77
C TRP A 98 -25.98 1.78 -1.40
N LEU A 99 -25.44 1.16 -0.34
CA LEU A 99 -24.04 1.34 0.07
C LEU A 99 -23.09 0.86 -1.04
N TYR A 100 -23.38 -0.28 -1.63
CA TYR A 100 -22.59 -0.81 -2.74
C TYR A 100 -22.60 0.11 -3.95
N ARG A 101 -23.75 0.60 -4.39
CA ARG A 101 -23.84 1.55 -5.50
C ARG A 101 -23.10 2.86 -5.24
N LYS A 102 -23.06 3.33 -4.00
CA LYS A 102 -22.46 4.61 -3.65
C LYS A 102 -20.94 4.54 -3.43
N TYR A 103 -20.45 3.46 -2.82
CA TYR A 103 -19.06 3.38 -2.32
C TYR A 103 -18.23 2.30 -3.01
N TYR A 104 -18.79 1.55 -3.93
CA TYR A 104 -18.07 0.52 -4.65
C TYR A 104 -18.28 0.64 -6.14
N THR A 105 -17.26 0.25 -6.89
CA THR A 105 -17.32 0.21 -8.35
C THR A 105 -16.43 -0.90 -8.88
N HIS A 106 -16.53 -1.13 -10.20
CA HIS A 106 -15.71 -2.07 -10.94
C HIS A 106 -14.67 -1.30 -11.77
N ARG A 107 -13.48 -1.85 -11.91
CA ARG A 107 -12.45 -1.32 -12.80
C ARG A 107 -11.73 -2.48 -13.48
N GLY A 108 -12.01 -2.71 -14.76
CA GLY A 108 -11.54 -3.88 -15.47
C GLY A 108 -11.98 -5.16 -14.75
N MET A 109 -11.07 -6.08 -14.52
CA MET A 109 -11.35 -7.35 -13.81
C MET A 109 -11.50 -7.20 -12.28
N ARG A 110 -11.28 -5.99 -11.71
CA ARG A 110 -11.38 -5.76 -10.27
C ARG A 110 -12.79 -5.37 -9.90
N GLN A 111 -13.40 -6.20 -9.07
CA GLN A 111 -14.72 -5.96 -8.48
C GLN A 111 -14.57 -5.33 -7.10
N TRP A 112 -15.64 -4.65 -6.63
CA TRP A 112 -15.76 -4.12 -5.26
C TRP A 112 -14.64 -3.15 -4.85
N MET A 113 -14.18 -2.31 -5.77
CA MET A 113 -13.23 -1.26 -5.42
C MET A 113 -13.93 -0.16 -4.63
N PHE A 114 -13.43 0.13 -3.42
CA PHE A 114 -13.96 1.20 -2.59
C PHE A 114 -13.60 2.55 -3.18
N ILE A 115 -14.61 3.40 -3.32
CA ILE A 115 -14.49 4.75 -3.89
C ILE A 115 -15.15 5.80 -3.01
N ALA A 116 -14.72 7.04 -3.17
CA ALA A 116 -15.38 8.20 -2.59
C ALA A 116 -15.41 9.35 -3.62
N PRO A 117 -16.59 9.69 -4.15
CA PRO A 117 -16.73 10.85 -5.00
C PRO A 117 -16.59 12.13 -4.19
N TYR A 118 -16.01 13.18 -4.79
CA TYR A 118 -15.93 14.51 -4.23
C TYR A 118 -15.95 15.57 -5.34
N THR A 119 -16.32 16.79 -4.96
CA THR A 119 -16.27 17.92 -5.88
C THR A 119 -15.08 18.80 -5.51
N THR A 120 -14.28 19.19 -6.49
CA THR A 120 -13.15 20.10 -6.29
C THR A 120 -13.65 21.54 -6.07
N ASN A 121 -12.77 22.43 -5.64
CA ASN A 121 -13.08 23.86 -5.49
C ASN A 121 -13.50 24.53 -6.81
N HIS A 122 -13.12 23.94 -7.95
CA HIS A 122 -13.50 24.39 -9.29
C HIS A 122 -14.79 23.73 -9.82
N GLY A 123 -15.55 23.03 -8.98
CA GLY A 123 -16.81 22.38 -9.35
C GLY A 123 -16.67 21.03 -10.06
N GLU A 124 -15.45 20.56 -10.32
CA GLU A 124 -15.23 19.28 -11.00
C GLU A 124 -15.54 18.09 -10.09
N LYS A 125 -16.26 17.11 -10.60
CA LYS A 125 -16.49 15.83 -9.92
C LYS A 125 -15.29 14.91 -10.10
N ARG A 126 -14.67 14.50 -9.01
CA ARG A 126 -13.56 13.57 -8.98
C ARG A 126 -13.83 12.40 -8.04
N ILE A 127 -13.08 11.32 -8.22
CA ILE A 127 -13.22 10.10 -7.40
C ILE A 127 -11.88 9.76 -6.79
N VAL A 128 -11.87 9.52 -5.48
CA VAL A 128 -10.73 8.93 -4.77
C VAL A 128 -10.97 7.42 -4.68
N TRP A 129 -9.96 6.64 -5.03
CA TRP A 129 -9.95 5.17 -4.97
C TRP A 129 -9.17 4.70 -3.74
N LEU A 130 -9.62 3.64 -3.11
CA LEU A 130 -8.82 2.95 -2.10
C LEU A 130 -7.60 2.31 -2.77
N LYS A 131 -6.41 2.73 -2.38
CA LYS A 131 -5.16 2.08 -2.79
C LYS A 131 -4.99 0.77 -2.02
N LYS A 132 -4.42 -0.24 -2.69
CA LYS A 132 -4.08 -1.51 -2.06
C LYS A 132 -2.58 -1.60 -1.82
N ALA A 133 -2.19 -2.09 -0.65
CA ALA A 133 -0.80 -2.42 -0.37
C ALA A 133 -0.27 -3.49 -1.35
N ALA A 134 -1.14 -4.43 -1.72
CA ALA A 134 -0.83 -5.48 -2.69
C ALA A 134 -0.51 -4.97 -4.10
N ASP A 135 -0.90 -3.76 -4.47
CA ASP A 135 -0.55 -3.16 -5.77
C ASP A 135 0.91 -2.66 -5.81
N ILE A 136 1.53 -2.47 -4.65
CA ILE A 136 2.92 -2.06 -4.56
C ILE A 136 3.81 -3.27 -4.87
N PRO A 137 4.67 -3.18 -5.89
CA PRO A 137 5.53 -4.28 -6.29
C PRO A 137 6.58 -4.57 -5.23
N ILE A 138 6.81 -5.84 -4.98
CA ILE A 138 7.91 -6.30 -4.13
C ILE A 138 9.22 -6.09 -4.87
N ARG A 139 10.12 -5.30 -4.28
CA ARG A 139 11.45 -5.00 -4.80
C ARG A 139 12.50 -5.56 -3.86
N ARG A 140 13.03 -6.72 -4.18
CA ARG A 140 14.11 -7.31 -3.39
C ARG A 140 15.38 -6.47 -3.52
N HIS A 141 16.04 -6.24 -2.40
CA HIS A 141 17.37 -5.66 -2.40
C HIS A 141 18.32 -6.57 -3.19
N ARG A 142 19.04 -5.99 -4.16
CA ARG A 142 20.08 -6.71 -4.88
C ARG A 142 21.37 -6.61 -4.08
N GLN A 143 21.90 -7.75 -3.70
CA GLN A 143 23.17 -7.82 -3.02
C GLN A 143 24.27 -7.17 -3.85
N VAL A 144 25.10 -6.35 -3.23
CA VAL A 144 26.34 -5.85 -3.84
C VAL A 144 27.36 -6.98 -3.79
N ILE A 145 28.22 -7.08 -4.80
CA ILE A 145 29.37 -7.98 -4.77
C ILE A 145 30.22 -7.59 -3.56
N SER A 146 30.56 -8.57 -2.71
CA SER A 146 31.16 -8.28 -1.39
C SER A 146 32.48 -7.50 -1.44
N VAL A 147 33.25 -7.67 -2.53
CA VAL A 147 34.51 -6.96 -2.76
C VAL A 147 34.34 -5.62 -3.47
N ALA A 148 33.14 -5.32 -4.01
CA ALA A 148 32.90 -4.09 -4.73
C ALA A 148 32.71 -2.90 -3.77
N THR A 149 33.53 -1.87 -3.97
CA THR A 149 33.42 -0.60 -3.24
C THR A 149 33.18 0.56 -4.22
N PRO A 150 32.28 1.52 -3.90
CA PRO A 150 32.02 2.66 -4.76
C PRO A 150 33.17 3.67 -4.82
N TYR A 151 34.20 3.49 -4.02
CA TYR A 151 35.38 4.37 -3.95
C TYR A 151 36.55 3.89 -4.81
N ASP A 152 36.41 2.71 -5.43
CA ASP A 152 37.44 2.11 -6.28
C ASP A 152 37.03 2.23 -7.75
N ALA A 153 37.94 2.79 -8.58
CA ALA A 153 37.67 3.04 -9.99
C ALA A 153 37.33 1.78 -10.80
N GLU A 154 37.86 0.62 -10.40
CA GLU A 154 37.57 -0.68 -11.03
C GLU A 154 36.06 -1.00 -10.98
N TRP A 155 35.33 -0.52 -9.96
CA TRP A 155 33.92 -0.81 -9.75
C TRP A 155 32.96 0.28 -10.22
N PHE A 156 33.42 1.39 -10.75
CA PHE A 156 32.56 2.49 -11.20
C PHE A 156 31.56 2.05 -12.26
N ASP A 157 31.99 1.30 -13.26
CA ASP A 157 31.12 0.74 -14.30
C ASP A 157 30.04 -0.21 -13.73
N TYR A 158 30.39 -1.00 -12.74
CA TYR A 158 29.45 -1.89 -12.05
C TYR A 158 28.38 -1.09 -11.32
N PHE A 159 28.77 -0.08 -10.55
CA PHE A 159 27.81 0.75 -9.81
C PHE A 159 26.96 1.61 -10.75
N ASP A 160 27.51 2.11 -11.84
CA ASP A 160 26.77 2.88 -12.85
C ASP A 160 25.72 2.03 -13.57
N LYS A 161 26.08 0.84 -14.03
CA LYS A 161 25.14 -0.15 -14.59
C LYS A 161 24.05 -0.56 -13.57
N ARG A 162 24.42 -0.70 -12.30
CA ARG A 162 23.47 -0.99 -11.20
C ARG A 162 22.50 0.15 -10.99
N ALA A 163 22.97 1.40 -10.97
CA ALA A 163 22.15 2.60 -10.82
C ALA A 163 21.18 2.78 -11.99
N LYS A 164 21.66 2.67 -13.24
CA LYS A 164 20.83 2.73 -14.45
C LYS A 164 19.72 1.68 -14.44
N LYS A 165 20.01 0.44 -14.04
CA LYS A 165 19.02 -0.64 -13.94
C LYS A 165 18.03 -0.41 -12.82
N MET A 166 18.40 0.24 -11.71
CA MET A 166 17.51 0.65 -10.62
C MET A 166 16.58 1.76 -11.10
N SER A 167 17.10 2.79 -11.73
CA SER A 167 16.33 3.91 -12.30
C SER A 167 15.31 3.44 -13.34
N TYR A 168 15.68 2.59 -14.27
CA TYR A 168 14.77 2.01 -15.26
C TYR A 168 13.61 1.24 -14.61
N LEU A 169 13.91 0.42 -13.59
CA LEU A 169 12.87 -0.29 -12.82
C LEU A 169 11.97 0.66 -12.02
N GLU A 170 12.48 1.81 -11.61
CA GLU A 170 11.70 2.85 -10.94
C GLU A 170 10.77 3.59 -11.89
N GLN A 171 11.24 3.93 -13.07
CA GLN A 171 10.43 4.56 -14.11
C GLN A 171 9.33 3.63 -14.64
N ALA A 172 9.64 2.35 -14.90
CA ALA A 172 8.66 1.37 -15.35
C ALA A 172 7.53 1.10 -14.34
N VAL A 173 7.79 1.31 -13.04
CA VAL A 173 6.79 1.16 -11.98
C VAL A 173 6.10 2.48 -11.66
N GLY A 174 6.80 3.61 -11.80
CA GLY A 174 6.25 4.96 -11.62
C GLY A 174 5.13 5.26 -12.62
N SER A 175 5.29 4.88 -13.88
CA SER A 175 4.28 5.04 -14.92
C SER A 175 2.99 4.24 -14.66
N ASN A 176 3.08 3.08 -14.00
CA ASN A 176 1.91 2.28 -13.62
C ASN A 176 1.27 2.69 -12.29
N ALA A 177 2.00 3.39 -11.40
CA ALA A 177 1.50 3.82 -10.09
C ALA A 177 0.80 5.19 -10.13
N PHE A 178 1.10 6.01 -11.14
CA PHE A 178 0.57 7.36 -11.33
C PHE A 178 -0.27 7.51 -12.61
N GLY A 179 -0.91 6.47 -13.06
CA GLY A 179 -1.89 6.58 -14.14
C GLY A 179 -2.98 7.61 -13.79
N LEU A 180 -2.64 8.88 -13.88
CA LEU A 180 -3.55 9.97 -14.07
C LEU A 180 -4.12 9.83 -15.49
N MET A 181 -5.21 9.10 -15.62
CA MET A 181 -6.02 9.23 -16.82
C MET A 181 -6.65 10.61 -16.82
N ARG A 182 -6.17 11.46 -17.74
CA ARG A 182 -7.00 12.49 -18.34
C ARG A 182 -8.15 11.76 -19.05
N VAL A 183 -9.38 12.07 -18.67
CA VAL A 183 -10.58 11.81 -19.45
C VAL A 183 -10.74 12.98 -20.38
#